data_43af1603d473e8243215218d207cea6d
#
_entry.id   43af1603d473e8243215218d207cea6d
#
_cell.length_a   1.000
_cell.length_b   1.000
_cell.length_c   1.000
_cell.angle_alpha   90.00
_cell.angle_beta   90.00
_cell.angle_gamma   90.00
#
_symmetry.space_group_name_H-M   'P 1'
#
loop_
_entity.id
_entity.type
_entity.pdbx_description
1 polymer ?
#
loop_
_entity_poly.entity_id
_entity_poly.type
_entity_poly.pdbx_seq_one_letter_code
_entity_poly.pdbx_strand_id
1 'polypeptide(L)'
;MTDPPQQVRAPLPLADQPFAVTERTQTQLVLRRFLRHRLAVLSLLVFVLIVLFAFVGPLLWKYTYFTSTPDNSQPPSLTHPFGTTGDGKDLLALVMRGTQQSVKISLLIAVVSTAFGTIWGAAAGYFRGVVDAVLMRIADLVIILPILAVAAVLANSSDGAWWMVSLVIAGLVWSHVARVVRGVVLSLREREFVEAARALGATDARIIFRHLVPNAIGPIIVAATVLVASGILIETALSFLGFGVQPPDTSLGILISEARTAVQTRPWLFYFPGLFIILIALCVNFIGDGLRDALDPKQTRVRQ
;
A
#
# COMPACT_ATOMS: atom_id res chain seq x y z
N MET A 1 78.59 34.38 -15.88
CA MET A 1 77.68 33.31 -15.44
C MET A 1 76.30 33.83 -15.67
N THR A 2 75.71 33.42 -16.77
CA THR A 2 74.36 33.82 -17.20
C THR A 2 73.47 32.63 -16.99
N ASP A 3 72.46 32.78 -16.14
CA ASP A 3 71.45 31.78 -15.89
C ASP A 3 70.69 31.41 -17.18
N PRO A 4 70.31 30.09 -17.39
CA PRO A 4 69.55 29.69 -18.54
C PRO A 4 68.07 30.09 -18.37
N PRO A 5 67.36 30.42 -19.45
CA PRO A 5 65.98 30.89 -19.39
C PRO A 5 65.04 29.75 -18.92
N GLN A 6 64.20 30.07 -17.92
CA GLN A 6 63.14 29.22 -17.46
C GLN A 6 62.16 28.95 -18.61
N GLN A 7 62.04 27.70 -19.03
CA GLN A 7 61.02 27.24 -19.94
C GLN A 7 59.65 27.33 -19.26
N VAL A 8 58.86 28.30 -19.69
CA VAL A 8 57.41 28.38 -19.36
C VAL A 8 56.75 27.15 -19.95
N ARG A 9 56.43 26.19 -19.11
CA ARG A 9 55.62 25.04 -19.50
C ARG A 9 54.24 25.56 -19.94
N ALA A 10 53.90 25.34 -21.21
CA ALA A 10 52.58 25.60 -21.72
C ALA A 10 51.54 24.82 -20.88
N PRO A 11 50.39 25.44 -20.56
CA PRO A 11 49.32 24.72 -19.87
C PRO A 11 48.85 23.52 -20.72
N LEU A 12 48.82 22.34 -20.10
CA LEU A 12 48.28 21.15 -20.72
C LEU A 12 46.86 21.45 -21.21
N PRO A 13 46.47 21.06 -22.44
CA PRO A 13 45.14 21.22 -22.93
C PRO A 13 44.24 20.39 -22.01
N LEU A 14 43.35 21.07 -21.28
CA LEU A 14 42.20 20.43 -20.62
C LEU A 14 41.42 19.74 -21.73
N ALA A 15 41.53 18.43 -21.77
CA ALA A 15 40.72 17.63 -22.70
C ALA A 15 39.25 18.00 -22.45
N ASP A 16 38.63 18.63 -23.43
CA ASP A 16 37.19 18.79 -23.55
C ASP A 16 36.56 17.38 -23.68
N GLN A 17 36.47 16.66 -22.57
CA GLN A 17 35.53 15.56 -22.48
C GLN A 17 34.20 16.19 -22.15
N PRO A 18 33.25 16.23 -23.08
CA PRO A 18 31.91 16.59 -22.76
C PRO A 18 31.42 15.53 -21.74
N PHE A 19 31.33 15.93 -20.48
CA PHE A 19 30.56 15.18 -19.51
C PHE A 19 29.13 15.19 -20.04
N ALA A 20 28.79 14.20 -20.86
CA ALA A 20 27.42 13.93 -21.27
C ALA A 20 26.66 13.48 -20.01
N VAL A 21 26.32 14.47 -19.16
CA VAL A 21 25.37 14.29 -18.07
C VAL A 21 24.04 14.00 -18.74
N THR A 22 23.74 12.72 -18.92
CA THR A 22 22.42 12.29 -19.37
C THR A 22 21.47 12.72 -18.26
N GLU A 23 20.74 13.80 -18.47
CA GLU A 23 19.70 14.29 -17.56
C GLU A 23 18.62 13.22 -17.45
N ARG A 24 18.67 12.43 -16.38
CA ARG A 24 17.66 11.43 -16.10
C ARG A 24 16.57 12.05 -15.24
N THR A 25 15.33 11.90 -15.67
CA THR A 25 14.20 12.33 -14.85
C THR A 25 14.16 11.58 -13.51
N GLN A 26 13.67 12.25 -12.46
CA GLN A 26 13.57 11.63 -11.13
C GLN A 26 12.81 10.29 -11.16
N THR A 27 11.75 10.19 -11.95
CA THR A 27 10.97 8.96 -12.14
C THR A 27 11.80 7.81 -12.71
N GLN A 28 12.68 8.07 -13.69
CA GLN A 28 13.57 7.05 -14.26
C GLN A 28 14.59 6.54 -13.23
N LEU A 29 15.09 7.43 -12.36
CA LEU A 29 16.00 7.06 -11.28
C LEU A 29 15.31 6.17 -10.23
N VAL A 30 14.11 6.54 -9.82
CA VAL A 30 13.29 5.76 -8.87
C VAL A 30 12.97 4.38 -9.45
N LEU A 31 12.49 4.31 -10.69
CA LEU A 31 12.19 3.04 -11.35
C LEU A 31 13.42 2.13 -11.44
N ARG A 32 14.56 2.66 -11.84
CA ARG A 32 15.81 1.89 -11.92
C ARG A 32 16.28 1.39 -10.57
N ARG A 33 16.13 2.18 -9.50
CA ARG A 33 16.47 1.77 -8.13
C ARG A 33 15.52 0.67 -7.67
N PHE A 34 14.22 0.83 -7.86
CA PHE A 34 13.22 -0.19 -7.54
C PHE A 34 13.52 -1.52 -8.24
N LEU A 35 13.80 -1.50 -9.56
CA LEU A 35 14.14 -2.70 -10.34
C LEU A 35 15.43 -3.38 -9.90
N ARG A 36 16.31 -2.71 -9.17
CA ARG A 36 17.51 -3.32 -8.56
C ARG A 36 17.22 -4.02 -7.24
N HIS A 37 16.09 -3.75 -6.61
CA HIS A 37 15.68 -4.38 -5.36
C HIS A 37 15.01 -5.73 -5.65
N ARG A 38 15.79 -6.81 -5.67
CA ARG A 38 15.36 -8.16 -6.12
C ARG A 38 14.10 -8.66 -5.43
N LEU A 39 14.02 -8.47 -4.09
CA LEU A 39 12.85 -8.92 -3.31
C LEU A 39 11.59 -8.13 -3.70
N ALA A 40 11.67 -6.82 -3.88
CA ALA A 40 10.53 -6.01 -4.28
C ALA A 40 10.02 -6.38 -5.68
N VAL A 41 10.95 -6.63 -6.64
CA VAL A 41 10.58 -7.06 -7.99
C VAL A 41 9.95 -8.45 -7.99
N LEU A 42 10.51 -9.40 -7.22
CA LEU A 42 9.92 -10.73 -7.07
C LEU A 42 8.52 -10.63 -6.46
N SER A 43 8.37 -9.84 -5.39
CA SER A 43 7.09 -9.63 -4.73
C SER A 43 6.06 -8.94 -5.63
N LEU A 44 6.49 -8.00 -6.46
CA LEU A 44 5.62 -7.38 -7.47
C LEU A 44 5.14 -8.42 -8.49
N LEU A 45 6.05 -9.28 -8.98
CA LEU A 45 5.69 -10.36 -9.90
C LEU A 45 4.66 -11.31 -9.27
N VAL A 46 4.93 -11.78 -8.04
CA VAL A 46 4.00 -12.68 -7.31
C VAL A 46 2.66 -11.99 -7.07
N PHE A 47 2.65 -10.73 -6.67
CA PHE A 47 1.42 -9.97 -6.46
C PHE A 47 0.61 -9.82 -7.75
N VAL A 48 1.27 -9.51 -8.87
CA VAL A 48 0.61 -9.44 -10.20
C VAL A 48 0.02 -10.80 -10.58
N LEU A 49 0.74 -11.89 -10.34
CA LEU A 49 0.22 -13.25 -10.59
C LEU A 49 -1.00 -13.56 -9.72
N ILE A 50 -1.00 -13.16 -8.43
CA ILE A 50 -2.17 -13.31 -7.55
C ILE A 50 -3.36 -12.49 -8.07
N VAL A 51 -3.13 -11.26 -8.51
CA VAL A 51 -4.19 -10.42 -9.09
C VAL A 51 -4.73 -11.03 -10.39
N LEU A 52 -3.86 -11.50 -11.27
CA LEU A 52 -4.28 -12.21 -12.50
C LEU A 52 -5.05 -13.47 -12.17
N PHE A 53 -4.58 -14.29 -11.24
CA PHE A 53 -5.30 -15.47 -10.75
C PHE A 53 -6.71 -15.10 -10.25
N ALA A 54 -6.82 -14.04 -9.46
CA ALA A 54 -8.10 -13.64 -8.88
C ALA A 54 -9.08 -13.08 -9.93
N PHE A 55 -8.62 -12.25 -10.88
CA PHE A 55 -9.49 -11.53 -11.80
C PHE A 55 -9.67 -12.21 -13.16
N VAL A 56 -8.65 -12.92 -13.64
CA VAL A 56 -8.69 -13.66 -14.92
C VAL A 56 -9.06 -15.12 -14.70
N GLY A 57 -8.63 -15.72 -13.58
CA GLY A 57 -8.90 -17.12 -13.26
C GLY A 57 -10.38 -17.53 -13.35
N PRO A 58 -11.34 -16.76 -12.81
CA PRO A 58 -12.77 -17.09 -12.91
C PRO A 58 -13.33 -17.11 -14.33
N LEU A 59 -12.66 -16.46 -15.29
CA LEU A 59 -13.06 -16.50 -16.71
C LEU A 59 -12.63 -17.81 -17.39
N LEU A 60 -11.61 -18.46 -16.85
CA LEU A 60 -11.03 -19.70 -17.38
C LEU A 60 -11.47 -20.94 -16.61
N TRP A 61 -11.95 -20.76 -15.38
CA TRP A 61 -12.35 -21.86 -14.51
C TRP A 61 -13.81 -22.24 -14.70
N LYS A 62 -14.08 -23.53 -14.72
CA LYS A 62 -15.42 -24.10 -15.01
C LYS A 62 -16.44 -23.93 -13.89
N TYR A 63 -16.00 -23.79 -12.63
CA TYR A 63 -16.87 -23.63 -11.48
C TYR A 63 -16.98 -22.17 -11.05
N THR A 64 -18.15 -21.78 -10.56
CA THR A 64 -18.35 -20.45 -9.99
C THR A 64 -18.35 -20.54 -8.46
N TYR A 65 -18.10 -19.42 -7.79
CA TYR A 65 -18.04 -19.35 -6.32
C TYR A 65 -19.39 -19.55 -5.62
N PHE A 66 -20.51 -19.45 -6.34
CA PHE A 66 -21.87 -19.57 -5.79
C PHE A 66 -22.57 -20.91 -6.13
N THR A 67 -22.07 -21.68 -7.09
CA THR A 67 -22.66 -22.95 -7.47
C THR A 67 -22.14 -24.08 -6.60
N SER A 68 -23.08 -24.87 -6.03
CA SER A 68 -22.77 -26.11 -5.33
C SER A 68 -22.77 -27.27 -6.31
N THR A 69 -21.87 -28.21 -6.12
CA THR A 69 -21.78 -29.50 -6.83
C THR A 69 -22.18 -30.63 -5.89
N PRO A 70 -22.42 -31.84 -6.40
CA PRO A 70 -22.65 -33.03 -5.54
C PRO A 70 -21.41 -33.44 -4.73
N ASP A 71 -20.23 -32.91 -5.07
CA ASP A 71 -18.93 -33.29 -4.51
C ASP A 71 -18.67 -32.58 -3.16
N ASN A 72 -19.42 -32.97 -2.13
CA ASN A 72 -19.31 -32.37 -0.81
C ASN A 72 -18.04 -32.81 -0.08
N SER A 73 -17.34 -31.86 0.53
CA SER A 73 -16.16 -32.12 1.41
C SER A 73 -15.04 -32.93 0.76
N GLN A 74 -14.87 -32.85 -0.55
CA GLN A 74 -13.81 -33.57 -1.27
C GLN A 74 -12.45 -32.94 -1.02
N PRO A 75 -11.39 -33.74 -0.80
CA PRO A 75 -10.02 -33.24 -0.72
C PRO A 75 -9.54 -32.71 -2.07
N PRO A 76 -8.41 -31.97 -2.10
CA PRO A 76 -7.79 -31.53 -3.32
C PRO A 76 -7.62 -32.64 -4.36
N SER A 77 -8.07 -32.39 -5.60
CA SER A 77 -8.08 -33.35 -6.71
C SER A 77 -7.85 -32.64 -8.05
N LEU A 78 -7.73 -33.38 -9.14
CA LEU A 78 -7.60 -32.77 -10.48
C LEU A 78 -8.88 -32.02 -10.91
N THR A 79 -10.03 -32.42 -10.41
CA THR A 79 -11.31 -31.77 -10.69
C THR A 79 -11.54 -30.55 -9.80
N HIS A 80 -11.08 -30.61 -8.56
CA HIS A 80 -11.17 -29.56 -7.55
C HIS A 80 -9.78 -29.34 -6.91
N PRO A 81 -8.88 -28.53 -7.55
CA PRO A 81 -7.47 -28.40 -7.14
C PRO A 81 -7.28 -27.99 -5.68
N PHE A 82 -8.19 -27.21 -5.11
CA PHE A 82 -8.17 -26.81 -3.70
C PHE A 82 -9.18 -27.62 -2.84
N GLY A 83 -9.89 -28.59 -3.45
CA GLY A 83 -10.96 -29.33 -2.79
C GLY A 83 -12.30 -28.58 -2.81
N THR A 84 -13.28 -29.11 -2.05
CA THR A 84 -14.62 -28.54 -1.96
C THR A 84 -15.02 -28.29 -0.52
N THR A 85 -15.99 -27.36 -0.33
CA THR A 85 -16.61 -27.06 0.97
C THR A 85 -17.62 -28.13 1.38
N GLY A 86 -18.21 -28.01 2.58
CA GLY A 86 -19.23 -28.92 3.07
C GLY A 86 -20.52 -28.90 2.27
N ASP A 87 -20.83 -27.81 1.60
CA ASP A 87 -21.98 -27.59 0.72
C ASP A 87 -21.64 -27.77 -0.78
N GLY A 88 -20.49 -28.38 -1.08
CA GLY A 88 -20.07 -28.75 -2.44
C GLY A 88 -19.58 -27.60 -3.31
N LYS A 89 -19.29 -26.43 -2.77
CA LYS A 89 -18.70 -25.33 -3.54
C LYS A 89 -17.20 -25.57 -3.78
N ASP A 90 -16.75 -25.21 -4.98
CA ASP A 90 -15.34 -25.30 -5.37
C ASP A 90 -14.50 -24.25 -4.62
N LEU A 91 -13.51 -24.72 -3.83
CA LEU A 91 -12.70 -23.82 -3.02
C LEU A 91 -11.77 -22.94 -3.85
N LEU A 92 -11.31 -23.40 -5.03
CA LEU A 92 -10.48 -22.58 -5.91
C LEU A 92 -11.26 -21.36 -6.39
N ALA A 93 -12.53 -21.55 -6.81
CA ALA A 93 -13.41 -20.47 -7.22
C ALA A 93 -13.70 -19.50 -6.04
N LEU A 94 -13.90 -20.02 -4.83
CA LEU A 94 -14.09 -19.21 -3.62
C LEU A 94 -12.83 -18.41 -3.28
N VAL A 95 -11.63 -18.99 -3.36
CA VAL A 95 -10.37 -18.29 -3.12
C VAL A 95 -10.12 -17.21 -4.17
N MET A 96 -10.42 -17.47 -5.44
CA MET A 96 -10.34 -16.43 -6.48
C MET A 96 -11.27 -15.26 -6.13
N ARG A 97 -12.53 -15.50 -5.78
CA ARG A 97 -13.49 -14.47 -5.41
C ARG A 97 -13.10 -13.75 -4.11
N GLY A 98 -12.71 -14.50 -3.09
CA GLY A 98 -12.24 -13.95 -1.81
C GLY A 98 -11.03 -13.03 -2.00
N THR A 99 -10.07 -13.43 -2.86
CA THR A 99 -8.91 -12.61 -3.21
C THR A 99 -9.32 -11.32 -3.91
N GLN A 100 -10.27 -11.38 -4.87
CA GLN A 100 -10.80 -10.17 -5.53
C GLN A 100 -11.33 -9.17 -4.50
N GLN A 101 -12.15 -9.63 -3.56
CA GLN A 101 -12.77 -8.74 -2.59
C GLN A 101 -11.77 -8.21 -1.56
N SER A 102 -10.90 -9.07 -1.01
CA SER A 102 -9.88 -8.63 -0.05
C SER A 102 -8.91 -7.61 -0.67
N VAL A 103 -8.52 -7.77 -1.95
CA VAL A 103 -7.68 -6.80 -2.67
C VAL A 103 -8.45 -5.48 -2.91
N LYS A 104 -9.72 -5.52 -3.35
CA LYS A 104 -10.53 -4.31 -3.54
C LYS A 104 -10.70 -3.53 -2.23
N ILE A 105 -11.01 -4.24 -1.15
CA ILE A 105 -11.21 -3.66 0.18
C ILE A 105 -9.91 -2.97 0.64
N SER A 106 -8.78 -3.68 0.62
CA SER A 106 -7.50 -3.12 1.07
C SER A 106 -7.04 -1.93 0.24
N LEU A 107 -7.26 -1.96 -1.09
CA LEU A 107 -6.97 -0.82 -1.96
C LEU A 107 -7.86 0.38 -1.66
N LEU A 108 -9.17 0.17 -1.46
CA LEU A 108 -10.09 1.26 -1.14
C LEU A 108 -9.74 1.89 0.22
N ILE A 109 -9.42 1.06 1.23
CA ILE A 109 -8.92 1.53 2.53
C ILE A 109 -7.68 2.40 2.34
N ALA A 110 -6.69 1.92 1.60
CA ALA A 110 -5.43 2.64 1.40
C ALA A 110 -5.64 3.96 0.65
N VAL A 111 -6.44 3.98 -0.42
CA VAL A 111 -6.69 5.19 -1.22
C VAL A 111 -7.43 6.25 -0.39
N VAL A 112 -8.53 5.88 0.26
CA VAL A 112 -9.35 6.81 1.04
C VAL A 112 -8.58 7.35 2.24
N SER A 113 -7.93 6.46 3.01
CA SER A 113 -7.13 6.87 4.18
C SER A 113 -5.94 7.73 3.80
N THR A 114 -5.26 7.40 2.68
CA THR A 114 -4.11 8.19 2.21
C THR A 114 -4.54 9.56 1.71
N ALA A 115 -5.62 9.65 0.93
CA ALA A 115 -6.13 10.92 0.44
C ALA A 115 -6.53 11.83 1.60
N PHE A 116 -7.37 11.35 2.51
CA PHE A 116 -7.84 12.11 3.65
C PHE A 116 -6.70 12.46 4.62
N GLY A 117 -5.88 11.48 4.99
CA GLY A 117 -4.72 11.69 5.86
C GLY A 117 -3.68 12.65 5.29
N THR A 118 -3.49 12.66 3.96
CA THR A 118 -2.60 13.61 3.29
C THR A 118 -3.12 15.04 3.41
N ILE A 119 -4.40 15.28 3.13
CA ILE A 119 -5.02 16.61 3.26
C ILE A 119 -4.92 17.09 4.70
N TRP A 120 -5.31 16.24 5.65
CA TRP A 120 -5.31 16.53 7.07
C TRP A 120 -3.91 16.82 7.62
N GLY A 121 -2.95 15.95 7.33
CA GLY A 121 -1.57 16.09 7.77
C GLY A 121 -0.85 17.26 7.11
N ALA A 122 -1.12 17.52 5.83
CA ALA A 122 -0.55 18.67 5.13
C ALA A 122 -1.07 19.99 5.70
N ALA A 123 -2.36 20.10 6.00
CA ALA A 123 -2.94 21.27 6.66
C ALA A 123 -2.32 21.50 8.05
N ALA A 124 -2.26 20.46 8.89
CA ALA A 124 -1.65 20.53 10.21
C ALA A 124 -0.18 20.99 10.16
N GLY A 125 0.64 20.36 9.29
CA GLY A 125 2.06 20.70 9.14
C GLY A 125 2.30 22.09 8.55
N TYR A 126 1.42 22.55 7.65
CA TYR A 126 1.56 23.88 7.03
C TYR A 126 1.14 25.01 7.97
N PHE A 127 -0.05 24.97 8.56
CA PHE A 127 -0.57 26.09 9.36
C PHE A 127 0.07 26.20 10.74
N ARG A 128 0.47 25.06 11.35
CA ARG A 128 1.07 25.04 12.71
C ARG A 128 0.14 25.62 13.81
N GLY A 129 0.71 25.84 14.98
CA GLY A 129 0.04 26.50 16.10
C GLY A 129 -1.27 25.84 16.50
N VAL A 130 -2.33 26.62 16.64
CA VAL A 130 -3.64 26.14 17.09
C VAL A 130 -4.27 25.16 16.10
N VAL A 131 -4.12 25.41 14.78
CA VAL A 131 -4.65 24.52 13.74
C VAL A 131 -4.01 23.13 13.84
N ASP A 132 -2.69 23.08 13.94
CA ASP A 132 -1.95 21.82 14.13
C ASP A 132 -2.39 21.12 15.42
N ALA A 133 -2.46 21.85 16.53
CA ALA A 133 -2.85 21.29 17.82
C ALA A 133 -4.26 20.67 17.79
N VAL A 134 -5.22 21.34 17.16
CA VAL A 134 -6.60 20.82 17.03
C VAL A 134 -6.67 19.62 16.10
N LEU A 135 -6.09 19.74 14.90
CA LEU A 135 -6.13 18.66 13.91
C LEU A 135 -5.43 17.39 14.42
N MET A 136 -4.29 17.54 15.09
CA MET A 136 -3.58 16.39 15.65
C MET A 136 -4.31 15.82 16.89
N ARG A 137 -4.98 16.63 17.69
CA ARG A 137 -5.79 16.12 18.80
C ARG A 137 -6.92 15.21 18.29
N ILE A 138 -7.58 15.59 17.20
CA ILE A 138 -8.62 14.76 16.57
C ILE A 138 -7.99 13.45 16.05
N ALA A 139 -6.85 13.52 15.38
CA ALA A 139 -6.15 12.32 14.91
C ALA A 139 -5.71 11.41 16.08
N ASP A 140 -5.29 11.99 17.20
CA ASP A 140 -4.91 11.26 18.40
C ASP A 140 -6.10 10.53 19.03
N LEU A 141 -7.29 11.17 19.09
CA LEU A 141 -8.52 10.54 19.57
C LEU A 141 -8.88 9.31 18.72
N VAL A 142 -8.74 9.40 17.39
CA VAL A 142 -9.01 8.27 16.49
C VAL A 142 -8.05 7.10 16.74
N ILE A 143 -6.76 7.37 16.98
CA ILE A 143 -5.76 6.31 17.22
C ILE A 143 -5.97 5.58 18.55
N ILE A 144 -6.54 6.23 19.54
CA ILE A 144 -6.81 5.62 20.85
C ILE A 144 -7.97 4.62 20.77
N LEU A 145 -8.85 4.75 19.77
CA LEU A 145 -9.98 3.85 19.60
C LEU A 145 -9.49 2.42 19.25
N PRO A 146 -10.05 1.38 19.90
CA PRO A 146 -9.75 -0.01 19.55
C PRO A 146 -10.37 -0.33 18.20
N ILE A 147 -9.54 -0.33 17.14
CA ILE A 147 -9.95 -0.40 15.72
C ILE A 147 -10.96 -1.53 15.46
N LEU A 148 -10.66 -2.77 15.91
CA LEU A 148 -11.53 -3.92 15.63
C LEU A 148 -12.88 -3.79 16.34
N ALA A 149 -12.91 -3.27 17.58
CA ALA A 149 -14.16 -3.11 18.30
C ALA A 149 -15.07 -2.05 17.67
N VAL A 150 -14.49 -0.89 17.33
CA VAL A 150 -15.25 0.20 16.68
C VAL A 150 -15.67 -0.20 15.27
N ALA A 151 -14.77 -0.83 14.50
CA ALA A 151 -15.08 -1.32 13.16
C ALA A 151 -16.20 -2.38 13.19
N ALA A 152 -16.19 -3.30 14.16
CA ALA A 152 -17.26 -4.31 14.31
C ALA A 152 -18.62 -3.68 14.57
N VAL A 153 -18.71 -2.69 15.47
CA VAL A 153 -19.96 -1.97 15.77
C VAL A 153 -20.48 -1.23 14.52
N LEU A 154 -19.60 -0.50 13.83
CA LEU A 154 -19.98 0.29 12.67
C LEU A 154 -20.29 -0.60 11.44
N ALA A 155 -19.55 -1.69 11.22
CA ALA A 155 -19.78 -2.62 10.13
C ALA A 155 -21.09 -3.40 10.30
N ASN A 156 -21.47 -3.71 11.53
CA ASN A 156 -22.74 -4.40 11.82
C ASN A 156 -23.98 -3.63 11.34
N SER A 157 -23.90 -2.31 11.23
CA SER A 157 -24.99 -1.45 10.73
C SER A 157 -24.94 -1.23 9.20
N SER A 158 -24.03 -1.89 8.47
CA SER A 158 -23.72 -1.61 7.07
C SER A 158 -24.18 -2.68 6.07
N ASP A 159 -25.08 -3.58 6.43
CA ASP A 159 -25.53 -4.71 5.58
C ASP A 159 -24.38 -5.56 4.98
N GLY A 160 -23.15 -5.42 5.48
CA GLY A 160 -21.97 -6.17 5.06
C GLY A 160 -21.46 -5.88 3.64
N ALA A 161 -21.87 -4.77 3.04
CA ALA A 161 -21.36 -4.35 1.74
C ALA A 161 -19.84 -4.08 1.82
N TRP A 162 -19.05 -4.68 0.94
CA TRP A 162 -17.59 -4.62 0.95
C TRP A 162 -17.03 -3.18 0.96
N TRP A 163 -17.67 -2.24 0.24
CA TRP A 163 -17.26 -0.84 0.18
C TRP A 163 -17.54 -0.08 1.51
N MET A 164 -18.65 -0.42 2.18
CA MET A 164 -18.97 0.13 3.51
C MET A 164 -17.94 -0.32 4.56
N VAL A 165 -17.64 -1.63 4.60
CA VAL A 165 -16.58 -2.16 5.47
C VAL A 165 -15.26 -1.44 5.22
N SER A 166 -14.91 -1.21 3.93
CA SER A 166 -13.71 -0.46 3.56
C SER A 166 -13.71 0.96 4.09
N LEU A 167 -14.83 1.69 3.96
CA LEU A 167 -14.94 3.08 4.42
C LEU A 167 -14.88 3.18 5.96
N VAL A 168 -15.51 2.24 6.67
CA VAL A 168 -15.43 2.16 8.13
C VAL A 168 -13.98 2.01 8.58
N ILE A 169 -13.26 1.04 8.01
CA ILE A 169 -11.83 0.83 8.35
C ILE A 169 -11.01 2.06 7.95
N ALA A 170 -11.23 2.62 6.75
CA ALA A 170 -10.52 3.81 6.29
C ALA A 170 -10.70 5.00 7.23
N GLY A 171 -11.91 5.19 7.77
CA GLY A 171 -12.24 6.21 8.76
C GLY A 171 -11.51 6.06 10.10
N LEU A 172 -10.93 4.89 10.37
CA LEU A 172 -10.18 4.63 11.61
C LEU A 172 -8.65 4.65 11.41
N VAL A 173 -8.14 4.41 10.18
CA VAL A 173 -6.67 4.27 9.96
C VAL A 173 -6.00 5.48 9.30
N TRP A 174 -6.74 6.46 8.78
CA TRP A 174 -6.20 7.65 8.11
C TRP A 174 -5.25 8.49 8.97
N SER A 175 -5.44 8.47 10.28
CA SER A 175 -4.67 9.26 11.25
C SER A 175 -3.17 8.92 11.26
N HIS A 176 -2.80 7.67 10.91
CA HIS A 176 -1.41 7.26 10.75
C HIS A 176 -0.74 8.00 9.57
N VAL A 177 -1.43 8.10 8.44
CA VAL A 177 -0.95 8.86 7.27
C VAL A 177 -0.84 10.33 7.60
N ALA A 178 -1.84 10.89 8.29
CA ALA A 178 -1.84 12.30 8.68
C ALA A 178 -0.59 12.66 9.50
N ARG A 179 -0.17 11.82 10.44
CA ARG A 179 1.05 12.03 11.23
C ARG A 179 2.32 11.97 10.37
N VAL A 180 2.42 11.01 9.47
CA VAL A 180 3.57 10.90 8.56
C VAL A 180 3.66 12.14 7.67
N VAL A 181 2.56 12.52 7.03
CA VAL A 181 2.51 13.67 6.12
C VAL A 181 2.79 14.97 6.86
N ARG A 182 2.22 15.16 8.05
CA ARG A 182 2.51 16.32 8.91
C ARG A 182 4.02 16.45 9.17
N GLY A 183 4.67 15.35 9.55
CA GLY A 183 6.13 15.37 9.85
C GLY A 183 6.95 15.79 8.63
N VAL A 184 6.60 15.29 7.45
CA VAL A 184 7.27 15.66 6.19
C VAL A 184 7.00 17.12 5.83
N VAL A 185 5.75 17.56 5.90
CA VAL A 185 5.36 18.93 5.54
C VAL A 185 6.00 19.95 6.48
N LEU A 186 6.14 19.66 7.77
CA LEU A 186 6.86 20.52 8.71
C LEU A 186 8.30 20.78 8.28
N SER A 187 8.99 19.79 7.71
CA SER A 187 10.36 19.95 7.22
C SER A 187 10.44 20.62 5.85
N LEU A 188 9.46 20.35 4.95
CA LEU A 188 9.43 20.92 3.60
C LEU A 188 9.04 22.39 3.60
N ARG A 189 8.19 22.79 4.53
CA ARG A 189 7.70 24.17 4.66
C ARG A 189 8.82 25.21 4.88
N GLU A 190 9.92 24.81 5.52
CA GLU A 190 11.08 25.65 5.81
C GLU A 190 12.11 25.69 4.64
N ARG A 191 11.75 25.16 3.47
CA ARG A 191 12.64 25.16 2.31
C ARG A 191 12.50 26.42 1.48
N GLU A 192 13.59 26.86 0.89
CA GLU A 192 13.72 28.07 0.06
C GLU A 192 12.66 28.18 -1.04
N PHE A 193 12.30 27.03 -1.68
CA PHE A 193 11.27 27.04 -2.74
C PHE A 193 9.87 27.42 -2.22
N VAL A 194 9.57 27.15 -0.94
CA VAL A 194 8.30 27.53 -0.31
C VAL A 194 8.31 29.03 0.00
N GLU A 195 9.44 29.55 0.50
CA GLU A 195 9.62 30.99 0.74
C GLU A 195 9.52 31.78 -0.55
N ALA A 196 10.17 31.31 -1.62
CA ALA A 196 10.09 31.93 -2.94
C ALA A 196 8.64 31.94 -3.46
N ALA A 197 7.90 30.82 -3.35
CA ALA A 197 6.51 30.76 -3.76
C ALA A 197 5.64 31.76 -2.98
N ARG A 198 5.88 31.91 -1.69
CA ARG A 198 5.17 32.89 -0.82
C ARG A 198 5.49 34.33 -1.22
N ALA A 199 6.78 34.64 -1.48
CA ALA A 199 7.20 35.96 -1.94
C ALA A 199 6.60 36.35 -3.27
N LEU A 200 6.32 35.36 -4.15
CA LEU A 200 5.61 35.55 -5.43
C LEU A 200 4.10 35.63 -5.28
N GLY A 201 3.54 35.65 -4.06
CA GLY A 201 2.10 35.81 -3.79
C GLY A 201 1.29 34.54 -3.99
N ALA A 202 1.89 33.34 -3.93
CA ALA A 202 1.14 32.10 -4.00
C ALA A 202 0.22 31.94 -2.77
N THR A 203 -1.03 31.51 -3.02
CA THR A 203 -2.00 31.21 -1.95
C THR A 203 -1.58 29.96 -1.18
N ASP A 204 -2.02 29.83 0.09
CA ASP A 204 -1.73 28.69 0.95
C ASP A 204 -2.13 27.35 0.29
N ALA A 205 -3.32 27.27 -0.30
CA ALA A 205 -3.77 26.11 -1.04
C ALA A 205 -2.81 25.75 -2.20
N ARG A 206 -2.33 26.76 -2.96
CA ARG A 206 -1.36 26.54 -4.03
C ARG A 206 -0.03 26.02 -3.47
N ILE A 207 0.43 26.54 -2.35
CA ILE A 207 1.67 26.07 -1.70
C ILE A 207 1.50 24.62 -1.25
N ILE A 208 0.41 24.28 -0.57
CA ILE A 208 0.14 22.92 -0.10
C ILE A 208 0.08 21.93 -1.27
N PHE A 209 -0.84 22.14 -2.21
CA PHE A 209 -1.14 21.15 -3.25
C PHE A 209 -0.18 21.13 -4.43
N ARG A 210 0.49 22.25 -4.74
CA ARG A 210 1.40 22.34 -5.89
C ARG A 210 2.89 22.23 -5.51
N HIS A 211 3.23 22.52 -4.26
CA HIS A 211 4.62 22.50 -3.82
C HIS A 211 4.90 21.45 -2.72
N LEU A 212 4.09 21.42 -1.65
CA LEU A 212 4.38 20.53 -0.51
C LEU A 212 3.97 19.08 -0.78
N VAL A 213 2.72 18.83 -1.16
CA VAL A 213 2.21 17.46 -1.38
C VAL A 213 2.98 16.71 -2.47
N PRO A 214 3.30 17.31 -3.66
CA PRO A 214 4.11 16.63 -4.67
C PRO A 214 5.54 16.30 -4.19
N ASN A 215 6.12 17.15 -3.35
CA ASN A 215 7.44 16.88 -2.77
C ASN A 215 7.39 15.87 -1.60
N ALA A 216 6.22 15.62 -1.02
CA ALA A 216 5.97 14.61 0.00
C ALA A 216 5.50 13.27 -0.59
N ILE A 217 5.40 13.13 -1.92
CA ILE A 217 4.79 11.96 -2.57
C ILE A 217 5.51 10.65 -2.21
N GLY A 218 6.82 10.67 -2.02
CA GLY A 218 7.59 9.49 -1.64
C GLY A 218 7.09 8.88 -0.31
N PRO A 219 7.16 9.60 0.80
CA PRO A 219 6.61 9.16 2.08
C PRO A 219 5.11 8.82 2.04
N ILE A 220 4.31 9.52 1.22
CA ILE A 220 2.89 9.24 1.06
C ILE A 220 2.67 7.87 0.41
N ILE A 221 3.37 7.55 -0.68
CA ILE A 221 3.28 6.24 -1.35
C ILE A 221 3.70 5.12 -0.40
N VAL A 222 4.78 5.30 0.35
CA VAL A 222 5.23 4.31 1.34
C VAL A 222 4.16 4.09 2.41
N ALA A 223 3.56 5.15 2.94
CA ALA A 223 2.46 5.02 3.91
C ALA A 223 1.24 4.31 3.31
N ALA A 224 0.90 4.59 2.05
CA ALA A 224 -0.19 3.93 1.34
C ALA A 224 0.05 2.42 1.16
N THR A 225 1.27 1.99 0.81
CA THR A 225 1.58 0.56 0.68
C THR A 225 1.48 -0.18 2.00
N VAL A 226 1.94 0.42 3.11
CA VAL A 226 1.75 -0.14 4.45
C VAL A 226 0.26 -0.27 4.79
N LEU A 227 -0.58 0.69 4.39
CA LEU A 227 -2.02 0.62 4.61
C LEU A 227 -2.70 -0.49 3.81
N VAL A 228 -2.25 -0.83 2.59
CA VAL A 228 -2.80 -1.98 1.84
C VAL A 228 -2.55 -3.27 2.61
N ALA A 229 -1.33 -3.50 3.09
CA ALA A 229 -1.00 -4.69 3.88
C ALA A 229 -1.76 -4.75 5.21
N SER A 230 -1.83 -3.64 5.94
CA SER A 230 -2.59 -3.55 7.20
C SER A 230 -4.09 -3.70 6.97
N GLY A 231 -4.60 -3.11 5.89
CA GLY A 231 -6.02 -3.15 5.54
C GLY A 231 -6.53 -4.57 5.30
N ILE A 232 -5.74 -5.40 4.61
CA ILE A 232 -6.10 -6.82 4.38
C ILE A 232 -6.14 -7.61 5.70
N LEU A 233 -5.21 -7.34 6.61
CA LEU A 233 -5.16 -8.02 7.92
C LEU A 233 -6.30 -7.56 8.84
N ILE A 234 -6.64 -6.27 8.84
CA ILE A 234 -7.76 -5.73 9.63
C ILE A 234 -9.09 -6.26 9.09
N GLU A 235 -9.27 -6.27 7.75
CA GLU A 235 -10.45 -6.85 7.11
C GLU A 235 -10.58 -8.34 7.45
N THR A 236 -9.50 -9.11 7.33
CA THR A 236 -9.49 -10.53 7.68
C THR A 236 -9.87 -10.74 9.14
N ALA A 237 -9.33 -9.97 10.07
CA ALA A 237 -9.67 -10.07 11.49
C ALA A 237 -11.16 -9.72 11.75
N LEU A 238 -11.66 -8.67 11.08
CA LEU A 238 -13.06 -8.25 11.20
C LEU A 238 -14.02 -9.31 10.63
N SER A 239 -13.70 -9.89 9.47
CA SER A 239 -14.43 -10.98 8.85
C SER A 239 -14.38 -12.26 9.70
N PHE A 240 -13.24 -12.57 10.30
CA PHE A 240 -13.10 -13.69 11.23
C PHE A 240 -14.00 -13.56 12.47
N LEU A 241 -14.24 -12.33 12.93
CA LEU A 241 -15.17 -12.02 14.02
C LEU A 241 -16.64 -12.01 13.57
N GLY A 242 -16.94 -12.18 12.28
CA GLY A 242 -18.29 -12.19 11.71
C GLY A 242 -18.84 -10.83 11.31
N PHE A 243 -18.02 -9.76 11.36
CA PHE A 243 -18.40 -8.39 11.04
C PHE A 243 -17.84 -7.88 9.69
N GLY A 244 -17.31 -8.79 8.87
CA GLY A 244 -16.79 -8.46 7.53
C GLY A 244 -17.86 -8.41 6.46
N VAL A 245 -17.45 -8.71 5.23
CA VAL A 245 -18.36 -8.85 4.08
C VAL A 245 -19.41 -9.91 4.37
N GLN A 246 -20.65 -9.71 3.89
CA GLN A 246 -21.74 -10.64 4.12
C GLN A 246 -22.13 -11.37 2.83
N PRO A 247 -22.70 -12.59 2.94
CA PRO A 247 -23.25 -13.30 1.80
C PRO A 247 -24.24 -12.43 0.99
N PRO A 248 -24.32 -12.62 -0.35
CA PRO A 248 -23.77 -13.74 -1.14
C PRO A 248 -22.28 -13.58 -1.53
N ASP A 249 -21.65 -12.49 -1.15
CA ASP A 249 -20.24 -12.26 -1.45
C ASP A 249 -19.33 -12.93 -0.39
N THR A 250 -18.02 -13.01 -0.66
CA THR A 250 -17.05 -13.64 0.23
C THR A 250 -15.73 -12.87 0.21
N SER A 251 -14.92 -13.03 1.25
CA SER A 251 -13.54 -12.56 1.32
C SER A 251 -12.63 -13.67 1.83
N LEU A 252 -11.31 -13.47 1.72
CA LEU A 252 -10.36 -14.44 2.29
C LEU A 252 -10.55 -14.61 3.80
N GLY A 253 -10.92 -13.54 4.51
CA GLY A 253 -11.19 -13.56 5.94
C GLY A 253 -12.42 -14.40 6.30
N ILE A 254 -13.51 -14.33 5.50
CA ILE A 254 -14.70 -15.15 5.67
C ILE A 254 -14.36 -16.63 5.49
N LEU A 255 -13.62 -16.98 4.42
CA LEU A 255 -13.21 -18.35 4.17
C LEU A 255 -12.41 -18.94 5.35
N ILE A 256 -11.52 -18.16 5.95
CA ILE A 256 -10.80 -18.55 7.17
C ILE A 256 -11.77 -18.76 8.35
N SER A 257 -12.75 -17.87 8.53
CA SER A 257 -13.73 -17.95 9.62
C SER A 257 -14.60 -19.20 9.49
N GLU A 258 -15.12 -19.49 8.29
CA GLU A 258 -15.92 -20.67 8.00
C GLU A 258 -15.13 -21.98 8.17
N ALA A 259 -13.85 -21.96 7.83
CA ALA A 259 -12.96 -23.12 7.98
C ALA A 259 -12.59 -23.43 9.43
N ARG A 260 -12.83 -22.52 10.40
CA ARG A 260 -12.36 -22.63 11.79
C ARG A 260 -12.70 -23.97 12.45
N THR A 261 -13.91 -24.46 12.26
CA THR A 261 -14.37 -25.74 12.86
C THR A 261 -13.92 -26.97 12.09
N ALA A 262 -13.50 -26.77 10.83
CA ALA A 262 -13.12 -27.85 9.92
C ALA A 262 -11.60 -28.06 9.78
N VAL A 263 -10.77 -27.24 10.44
CA VAL A 263 -9.28 -27.27 10.29
C VAL A 263 -8.68 -28.66 10.55
N GLN A 264 -9.19 -29.40 11.53
CA GLN A 264 -8.65 -30.72 11.87
C GLN A 264 -9.06 -31.82 10.88
N THR A 265 -10.21 -31.69 10.26
CA THR A 265 -10.79 -32.71 9.36
C THR A 265 -10.61 -32.36 7.88
N ARG A 266 -10.58 -31.08 7.55
CA ARG A 266 -10.48 -30.53 6.19
C ARG A 266 -9.53 -29.34 6.16
N PRO A 267 -8.21 -29.56 6.38
CA PRO A 267 -7.23 -28.48 6.56
C PRO A 267 -7.06 -27.59 5.35
N TRP A 268 -7.35 -28.09 4.15
CA TRP A 268 -7.26 -27.30 2.90
C TRP A 268 -8.15 -26.08 2.88
N LEU A 269 -9.34 -26.15 3.54
CA LEU A 269 -10.28 -25.03 3.64
C LEU A 269 -9.67 -23.82 4.34
N PHE A 270 -8.74 -24.05 5.26
CA PHE A 270 -8.05 -23.02 6.03
C PHE A 270 -6.72 -22.60 5.36
N TYR A 271 -5.92 -23.57 4.92
CA TYR A 271 -4.55 -23.30 4.46
C TYR A 271 -4.52 -22.53 3.13
N PHE A 272 -5.39 -22.82 2.17
CA PHE A 272 -5.38 -22.11 0.91
C PHE A 272 -5.74 -20.62 1.06
N PRO A 273 -6.89 -20.24 1.68
CA PRO A 273 -7.16 -18.80 1.91
C PRO A 273 -6.09 -18.13 2.78
N GLY A 274 -5.61 -18.81 3.82
CA GLY A 274 -4.55 -18.31 4.70
C GLY A 274 -3.25 -18.03 3.96
N LEU A 275 -2.84 -18.93 3.06
CA LEU A 275 -1.66 -18.74 2.22
C LEU A 275 -1.79 -17.48 1.35
N PHE A 276 -2.95 -17.25 0.73
CA PHE A 276 -3.17 -16.06 -0.09
C PHE A 276 -3.12 -14.77 0.74
N ILE A 277 -3.70 -14.75 1.95
CA ILE A 277 -3.60 -13.60 2.86
C ILE A 277 -2.13 -13.28 3.18
N ILE A 278 -1.36 -14.31 3.56
CA ILE A 278 0.07 -14.15 3.91
C ILE A 278 0.86 -13.67 2.69
N LEU A 279 0.66 -14.29 1.53
CA LEU A 279 1.38 -13.91 0.32
C LEU A 279 1.08 -12.47 -0.09
N ILE A 280 -0.19 -12.04 -0.06
CA ILE A 280 -0.56 -10.67 -0.42
C ILE A 280 0.07 -9.68 0.57
N ALA A 281 -0.06 -9.93 1.88
CA ALA A 281 0.50 -9.06 2.90
C ALA A 281 2.03 -8.95 2.79
N LEU A 282 2.75 -10.06 2.59
CA LEU A 282 4.19 -10.05 2.41
C LEU A 282 4.60 -9.34 1.10
N CYS A 283 3.94 -9.65 -0.01
CA CYS A 283 4.25 -9.02 -1.29
C CYS A 283 4.10 -7.50 -1.22
N VAL A 284 2.99 -7.01 -0.66
CA VAL A 284 2.74 -5.58 -0.53
C VAL A 284 3.76 -4.91 0.40
N ASN A 285 4.13 -5.55 1.51
CA ASN A 285 5.17 -5.02 2.40
C ASN A 285 6.53 -4.91 1.70
N PHE A 286 7.00 -5.97 1.01
CA PHE A 286 8.28 -5.92 0.28
C PHE A 286 8.26 -4.93 -0.91
N ILE A 287 7.11 -4.76 -1.58
CA ILE A 287 6.93 -3.71 -2.59
C ILE A 287 7.06 -2.34 -1.94
N GLY A 288 6.43 -2.13 -0.77
CA GLY A 288 6.51 -0.90 0.01
C GLY A 288 7.94 -0.56 0.43
N ASP A 289 8.69 -1.54 0.94
CA ASP A 289 10.09 -1.38 1.31
C ASP A 289 10.97 -1.03 0.10
N GLY A 290 10.76 -1.72 -1.02
CA GLY A 290 11.48 -1.40 -2.27
C GLY A 290 11.16 0.00 -2.82
N LEU A 291 9.92 0.46 -2.69
CA LEU A 291 9.52 1.83 -3.04
C LEU A 291 10.16 2.85 -2.08
N ARG A 292 10.19 2.57 -0.79
CA ARG A 292 10.86 3.40 0.21
C ARG A 292 12.33 3.58 -0.11
N ASP A 293 13.05 2.48 -0.39
CA ASP A 293 14.47 2.51 -0.74
C ASP A 293 14.72 3.26 -2.05
N ALA A 294 13.84 3.08 -3.04
CA ALA A 294 13.95 3.76 -4.33
C ALA A 294 13.71 5.28 -4.24
N LEU A 295 12.83 5.70 -3.33
CA LEU A 295 12.43 7.10 -3.12
C LEU A 295 13.34 7.85 -2.12
N ASP A 296 14.22 7.15 -1.36
CA ASP A 296 15.13 7.79 -0.40
C ASP A 296 16.30 8.50 -1.14
N PRO A 297 16.41 9.83 -1.03
CA PRO A 297 17.47 10.59 -1.68
C PRO A 297 18.85 10.40 -1.03
N LYS A 298 18.94 9.89 0.21
CA LYS A 298 20.19 9.78 0.97
C LYS A 298 21.11 8.66 0.48
N GLN A 299 20.60 7.66 -0.20
CA GLN A 299 21.40 6.53 -0.70
C GLN A 299 22.36 6.90 -1.86
N THR A 300 22.28 8.11 -2.40
CA THR A 300 23.15 8.58 -3.49
C THR A 300 24.55 8.98 -2.99
N ARG A 301 24.77 9.20 -1.70
CA ARG A 301 26.04 9.72 -1.13
C ARG A 301 27.02 8.65 -0.63
N VAL A 302 26.65 7.39 -0.59
CA VAL A 302 27.46 6.32 0.06
C VAL A 302 28.24 5.46 -0.94
N ARG A 303 28.14 5.72 -2.27
CA ARG A 303 28.87 4.97 -3.31
C ARG A 303 29.59 5.92 -4.28
N GLN A 304 30.41 6.81 -3.76
CA GLN A 304 31.51 7.45 -4.50
C GLN A 304 32.83 7.11 -3.82
#